data_4a3231f143468f51077587d7f27a5295
#
_entry.id   4a3231f143468f51077587d7f27a5295
#
_cell.length_a   1.000
_cell.length_b   1.000
_cell.length_c   1.000
_cell.angle_alpha   90.00
_cell.angle_beta   90.00
_cell.angle_gamma   90.00
#
_symmetry.space_group_name_H-M   'P 1'
#
loop_
_entity.id
_entity.type
_entity.pdbx_description
1 polymer ?
#
loop_
_entity_poly.entity_id
_entity_poly.type
_entity_poly.pdbx_seq_one_letter_code
_entity_poly.pdbx_strand_id
1 'polypeptide(L)'
;MNESLPADVAGVLTAVLNTDSPVHVALRRQIPHLSVRARCTCGCGTAYFELDTGEAEPAPTGSSTVVAAEAQLVTESGECPGEILVFTQGGYLSWLEVCSWSDDVEVTLDAARHWLRTRS
;
A
#
# COMPACT_ATOMS: atom_id res chain seq x y z
N MET A 1 -15.88 -6.16 -16.05
CA MET A 1 -14.47 -5.83 -16.29
C MET A 1 -13.94 -5.01 -15.11
N ASN A 2 -12.91 -5.51 -14.45
CA ASN A 2 -12.35 -4.80 -13.33
C ASN A 2 -11.56 -3.59 -13.82
N GLU A 3 -11.74 -2.47 -13.15
CA GLU A 3 -10.95 -1.30 -13.47
C GLU A 3 -9.50 -1.52 -13.01
N SER A 4 -8.57 -1.02 -13.79
CA SER A 4 -7.17 -1.09 -13.41
C SER A 4 -6.91 -0.23 -12.17
N LEU A 5 -5.84 -0.55 -11.45
CA LEU A 5 -5.47 0.15 -10.24
C LEU A 5 -5.23 1.64 -10.53
N PRO A 6 -5.81 2.58 -9.75
CA PRO A 6 -5.55 4.00 -9.93
C PRO A 6 -4.06 4.31 -9.83
N ALA A 7 -3.61 5.28 -10.62
CA ALA A 7 -2.18 5.62 -10.70
C ALA A 7 -1.59 6.06 -9.36
N ASP A 8 -2.35 6.76 -8.54
CA ASP A 8 -1.90 7.19 -7.21
C ASP A 8 -1.65 6.00 -6.30
N VAL A 9 -2.55 5.02 -6.29
CA VAL A 9 -2.40 3.80 -5.49
C VAL A 9 -1.23 2.97 -6.01
N ALA A 10 -1.16 2.77 -7.32
CA ALA A 10 -0.08 2.01 -7.94
C ALA A 10 1.29 2.63 -7.65
N GLY A 11 1.37 3.95 -7.70
CA GLY A 11 2.62 4.67 -7.42
C GLY A 11 3.09 4.48 -5.99
N VAL A 12 2.17 4.55 -5.02
CA VAL A 12 2.50 4.34 -3.62
C VAL A 12 2.92 2.88 -3.38
N LEU A 13 2.17 1.92 -3.91
CA LEU A 13 2.53 0.50 -3.77
C LEU A 13 3.91 0.22 -4.33
N THR A 14 4.21 0.71 -5.53
CA THR A 14 5.50 0.50 -6.15
C THR A 14 6.64 1.11 -5.33
N ALA A 15 6.40 2.30 -4.75
CA ALA A 15 7.40 2.97 -3.93
C ALA A 15 7.65 2.24 -2.62
N VAL A 16 6.61 1.70 -1.99
CA VAL A 16 6.74 1.00 -0.71
C VAL A 16 7.31 -0.40 -0.88
N LEU A 17 6.99 -1.06 -2.00
CA LEU A 17 7.44 -2.43 -2.30
C LEU A 17 8.69 -2.42 -3.18
N ASN A 18 9.69 -1.63 -2.82
CA ASN A 18 10.83 -1.37 -3.71
C ASN A 18 12.11 -2.13 -3.35
N THR A 19 12.06 -3.09 -2.45
CA THR A 19 13.23 -3.87 -2.07
C THR A 19 13.35 -5.14 -2.90
N ASP A 20 14.50 -5.81 -2.77
CA ASP A 20 14.75 -7.10 -3.45
C ASP A 20 14.31 -8.30 -2.61
N SER A 21 13.62 -8.07 -1.49
CA SER A 21 13.15 -9.19 -0.67
C SER A 21 12.16 -10.05 -1.47
N PRO A 22 12.14 -11.38 -1.24
CA PRO A 22 11.22 -12.26 -1.96
C PRO A 22 9.76 -11.85 -1.82
N VAL A 23 9.37 -11.33 -0.64
CA VAL A 23 8.02 -10.86 -0.40
C VAL A 23 7.70 -9.66 -1.29
N HIS A 24 8.56 -8.64 -1.29
CA HIS A 24 8.32 -7.43 -2.10
C HIS A 24 8.33 -7.73 -3.59
N VAL A 25 9.24 -8.59 -4.06
CA VAL A 25 9.28 -8.98 -5.46
C VAL A 25 7.98 -9.67 -5.87
N ALA A 26 7.51 -10.61 -5.06
CA ALA A 26 6.26 -11.33 -5.34
C ALA A 26 5.06 -10.38 -5.35
N LEU A 27 5.00 -9.45 -4.40
CA LEU A 27 3.88 -8.51 -4.31
C LEU A 27 3.87 -7.53 -5.48
N ARG A 28 5.03 -7.08 -5.95
CA ARG A 28 5.09 -6.22 -7.14
C ARG A 28 4.52 -6.92 -8.37
N ARG A 29 4.69 -8.23 -8.46
CA ARG A 29 4.12 -9.02 -9.58
C ARG A 29 2.60 -9.10 -9.52
N GLN A 30 2.01 -8.88 -8.35
CA GLN A 30 0.55 -8.88 -8.19
C GLN A 30 -0.09 -7.58 -8.64
N ILE A 31 0.66 -6.47 -8.62
CA ILE A 31 0.10 -5.14 -8.90
C ILE A 31 -0.66 -5.07 -10.24
N PRO A 32 -0.17 -5.63 -11.35
CA PRO A 32 -0.91 -5.59 -12.62
C PRO A 32 -2.27 -6.30 -12.59
N HIS A 33 -2.50 -7.15 -11.60
CA HIS A 33 -3.74 -7.92 -11.46
C HIS A 33 -4.67 -7.37 -10.38
N LEU A 34 -4.29 -6.24 -9.76
CA LEU A 34 -5.09 -5.62 -8.72
C LEU A 34 -6.12 -4.66 -9.27
N SER A 35 -7.24 -4.56 -8.57
CA SER A 35 -8.20 -3.47 -8.72
C SER A 35 -8.60 -3.00 -7.33
N VAL A 36 -9.14 -1.78 -7.24
CA VAL A 36 -9.65 -1.26 -5.97
C VAL A 36 -11.10 -1.67 -5.82
N ARG A 37 -11.39 -2.45 -4.78
CA ARG A 37 -12.75 -2.89 -4.45
C ARG A 37 -13.53 -1.79 -3.73
N ALA A 38 -12.85 -1.07 -2.83
CA ALA A 38 -13.46 -0.01 -2.03
C ALA A 38 -12.37 0.94 -1.53
N ARG A 39 -12.76 2.17 -1.25
CA ARG A 39 -11.86 3.16 -0.62
C ARG A 39 -12.54 3.68 0.64
N CYS A 40 -11.71 4.11 1.60
CA CYS A 40 -12.24 4.73 2.81
C CYS A 40 -12.96 6.03 2.44
N THR A 41 -14.17 6.22 2.97
CA THR A 41 -14.98 7.42 2.69
C THR A 41 -14.52 8.63 3.47
N CYS A 42 -13.58 8.45 4.41
CA CYS A 42 -13.03 9.57 5.20
C CYS A 42 -12.06 10.45 4.42
N GLY A 43 -11.61 10.01 3.23
CA GLY A 43 -10.68 10.79 2.42
C GLY A 43 -9.21 10.55 2.72
N CYS A 44 -8.90 9.62 3.65
CA CYS A 44 -7.52 9.36 4.03
C CYS A 44 -6.70 8.65 2.94
N GLY A 45 -7.37 8.00 1.98
CA GLY A 45 -6.70 7.31 0.89
C GLY A 45 -6.54 5.81 1.10
N THR A 46 -6.97 5.27 2.24
CA THR A 46 -6.97 3.83 2.48
C THR A 46 -7.79 3.14 1.40
N ALA A 47 -7.21 2.11 0.79
CA ALA A 47 -7.82 1.39 -0.33
C ALA A 47 -7.80 -0.11 -0.08
N TYR A 48 -8.92 -0.75 -0.34
CA TYR A 48 -9.09 -2.20 -0.25
C TYR A 48 -9.03 -2.79 -1.64
N PHE A 49 -8.31 -3.90 -1.79
CA PHE A 49 -8.02 -4.47 -3.09
C PHE A 49 -8.85 -5.71 -3.39
N GLU A 50 -9.06 -5.92 -4.67
CA GLU A 50 -9.54 -7.17 -5.22
C GLU A 50 -8.47 -7.69 -6.17
N LEU A 51 -8.11 -8.96 -6.01
CA LEU A 51 -7.04 -9.59 -6.79
C LEU A 51 -7.56 -10.87 -7.40
N ASP A 52 -7.27 -11.05 -8.69
CA ASP A 52 -7.54 -12.32 -9.35
C ASP A 52 -6.44 -13.32 -8.96
N THR A 53 -6.74 -14.14 -7.96
CA THR A 53 -5.78 -15.11 -7.43
C THR A 53 -5.42 -16.21 -8.41
N GLY A 54 -6.22 -16.38 -9.48
CA GLY A 54 -5.89 -17.32 -10.55
C GLY A 54 -4.79 -16.82 -11.47
N GLU A 55 -4.55 -15.51 -11.47
CA GLU A 55 -3.56 -14.88 -12.34
C GLU A 55 -2.27 -14.48 -11.60
N ALA A 56 -2.25 -14.59 -10.28
CA ALA A 56 -1.12 -14.14 -9.48
C ALA A 56 -0.74 -15.19 -8.45
N GLU A 57 0.55 -15.27 -8.15
CA GLU A 57 1.06 -16.19 -7.13
C GLU A 57 1.14 -15.48 -5.78
N PRO A 58 0.91 -16.21 -4.67
CA PRO A 58 1.04 -15.62 -3.34
C PRO A 58 2.49 -15.33 -2.99
N ALA A 59 2.70 -14.28 -2.21
CA ALA A 59 4.00 -14.00 -1.62
C ALA A 59 4.26 -14.95 -0.44
N PRO A 60 5.53 -15.17 -0.06
CA PRO A 60 5.86 -16.08 1.05
C PRO A 60 5.64 -15.42 2.42
N THR A 61 4.39 -15.02 2.71
CA THR A 61 4.02 -14.38 3.97
C THR A 61 3.21 -15.30 4.89
N GLY A 62 2.91 -16.52 4.43
CA GLY A 62 2.05 -17.46 5.16
C GLY A 62 0.57 -17.19 4.91
N SER A 63 -0.28 -17.89 5.66
CA SER A 63 -1.73 -17.87 5.44
C SER A 63 -2.47 -16.79 6.24
N SER A 64 -1.79 -16.13 7.17
CA SER A 64 -2.43 -15.12 8.03
C SER A 64 -2.35 -13.73 7.40
N THR A 65 -3.05 -12.78 8.03
CA THR A 65 -2.95 -11.37 7.66
C THR A 65 -1.68 -10.79 8.27
N VAL A 66 -0.84 -10.18 7.45
CA VAL A 66 0.40 -9.58 7.92
C VAL A 66 0.62 -8.21 7.27
N VAL A 67 1.40 -7.38 7.95
CA VAL A 67 1.92 -6.14 7.38
C VAL A 67 3.15 -6.51 6.56
N ALA A 68 3.02 -6.49 5.24
CA ALA A 68 4.09 -6.91 4.35
C ALA A 68 5.09 -5.80 4.05
N ALA A 69 4.65 -4.55 4.19
CA ALA A 69 5.50 -3.38 3.94
C ALA A 69 4.98 -2.18 4.72
N GLU A 70 5.88 -1.29 5.09
CA GLU A 70 5.54 -0.05 5.76
C GLU A 70 6.50 1.05 5.33
N ALA A 71 6.05 2.28 5.35
CA ALA A 71 6.87 3.43 5.04
C ALA A 71 6.40 4.62 5.86
N GLN A 72 7.35 5.35 6.42
CA GLN A 72 7.04 6.58 7.14
C GLN A 72 6.90 7.74 6.17
N LEU A 73 6.03 8.67 6.52
CA LEU A 73 5.85 9.90 5.78
C LEU A 73 6.66 10.98 6.49
N VAL A 74 7.50 11.71 5.76
CA VAL A 74 8.34 12.75 6.33
C VAL A 74 8.13 14.03 5.54
N THR A 75 7.69 15.09 6.23
CA THR A 75 7.48 16.39 5.61
C THR A 75 8.81 17.08 5.31
N GLU A 76 8.76 18.18 4.57
CA GLU A 76 9.95 18.97 4.26
C GLU A 76 10.64 19.50 5.51
N SER A 77 9.87 19.73 6.59
CA SER A 77 10.42 20.17 7.87
C SER A 77 10.97 19.05 8.74
N GLY A 78 10.87 17.80 8.27
CA GLY A 78 11.36 16.64 9.01
C GLY A 78 10.36 16.02 9.97
N GLU A 79 9.12 16.50 9.97
CA GLU A 79 8.07 15.93 10.80
C GLU A 79 7.51 14.66 10.18
N CYS A 80 7.04 13.73 11.02
CA CYS A 80 6.42 12.50 10.58
C CYS A 80 4.92 12.54 10.90
N PRO A 81 4.08 12.97 9.94
CA PRO A 81 2.63 13.09 10.18
C PRO A 81 1.88 11.77 10.13
N GLY A 82 2.49 10.70 9.62
CA GLY A 82 1.83 9.42 9.51
C GLY A 82 2.69 8.38 8.82
N GLU A 83 2.04 7.29 8.43
CA GLU A 83 2.71 6.19 7.74
C GLU A 83 1.77 5.48 6.76
N ILE A 84 2.37 4.71 5.86
CA ILE A 84 1.67 3.83 4.94
C ILE A 84 1.93 2.39 5.38
N LEU A 85 0.86 1.60 5.48
CA LEU A 85 0.94 0.16 5.77
C LEU A 85 0.33 -0.61 4.61
N VAL A 86 1.02 -1.66 4.17
CA VAL A 86 0.52 -2.55 3.14
C VAL A 86 0.25 -3.90 3.77
N PHE A 87 -1.00 -4.34 3.72
CA PHE A 87 -1.44 -5.59 4.33
C PHE A 87 -1.65 -6.66 3.26
N THR A 88 -1.26 -7.88 3.61
CA THR A 88 -1.53 -9.06 2.80
C THR A 88 -2.36 -10.05 3.59
N GLN A 89 -3.08 -10.90 2.88
CA GLN A 89 -3.81 -12.01 3.46
C GLN A 89 -3.57 -13.25 2.61
N GLY A 90 -3.04 -14.29 3.23
CA GLY A 90 -2.71 -15.51 2.50
C GLY A 90 -1.64 -15.31 1.42
N GLY A 91 -0.80 -14.29 1.57
CA GLY A 91 0.24 -13.97 0.59
C GLY A 91 -0.21 -13.05 -0.55
N TYR A 92 -1.47 -12.59 -0.53
CA TYR A 92 -2.01 -11.70 -1.56
C TYR A 92 -2.23 -10.31 -1.01
N LEU A 93 -1.98 -9.28 -1.82
CA LEU A 93 -2.26 -7.90 -1.45
C LEU A 93 -3.74 -7.74 -1.12
N SER A 94 -4.04 -7.22 0.06
CA SER A 94 -5.40 -7.10 0.57
C SER A 94 -5.84 -5.66 0.72
N TRP A 95 -5.05 -4.81 1.39
CA TRP A 95 -5.37 -3.38 1.49
C TRP A 95 -4.12 -2.55 1.79
N LEU A 96 -4.24 -1.27 1.47
CA LEU A 96 -3.26 -0.23 1.77
C LEU A 96 -3.88 0.72 2.77
N GLU A 97 -3.22 0.96 3.88
CA GLU A 97 -3.74 1.84 4.92
C GLU A 97 -2.86 3.08 5.05
N VAL A 98 -3.51 4.24 5.07
CA VAL A 98 -2.86 5.52 5.30
C VAL A 98 -3.20 5.93 6.73
N CYS A 99 -2.19 5.99 7.60
CA CYS A 99 -2.38 6.31 9.01
C CYS A 99 -1.89 7.71 9.31
N SER A 100 -2.69 8.50 10.02
CA SER A 100 -2.30 9.81 10.57
C SER A 100 -2.01 9.66 12.05
N TRP A 101 -0.95 10.33 12.52
CA TRP A 101 -0.61 10.35 13.94
C TRP A 101 -1.37 11.43 14.72
N SER A 102 -1.95 12.40 14.02
CA SER A 102 -2.59 13.54 14.65
C SER A 102 -3.92 13.84 13.96
N ASP A 103 -4.94 14.19 14.73
CA ASP A 103 -6.23 14.61 14.20
C ASP A 103 -6.14 15.98 13.51
N ASP A 104 -5.11 16.76 13.81
CA ASP A 104 -4.92 18.10 13.23
C ASP A 104 -4.32 18.05 11.83
N VAL A 105 -3.76 16.91 11.43
CA VAL A 105 -3.14 16.75 10.12
C VAL A 105 -3.87 15.65 9.35
N GLU A 106 -4.55 16.04 8.29
CA GLU A 106 -5.19 15.10 7.39
C GLU A 106 -4.15 14.62 6.38
N VAL A 107 -3.84 13.33 6.42
CA VAL A 107 -2.92 12.72 5.47
C VAL A 107 -3.72 12.05 4.37
N THR A 108 -3.63 12.61 3.17
CA THR A 108 -4.26 12.01 1.98
C THR A 108 -3.24 11.16 1.25
N LEU A 109 -3.72 10.33 0.34
CA LEU A 109 -2.82 9.49 -0.47
C LEU A 109 -1.90 10.35 -1.36
N ASP A 110 -2.41 11.46 -1.86
CA ASP A 110 -1.61 12.37 -2.68
C ASP A 110 -0.49 13.01 -1.88
N ALA A 111 -0.80 13.50 -0.68
CA ALA A 111 0.22 14.04 0.22
C ALA A 111 1.23 12.95 0.62
N ALA A 112 0.76 11.75 0.86
CA ALA A 112 1.62 10.62 1.22
C ALA A 112 2.66 10.35 0.14
N ARG A 113 2.30 10.47 -1.14
CA ARG A 113 3.26 10.26 -2.23
C ARG A 113 4.45 11.21 -2.16
N HIS A 114 4.21 12.45 -1.76
CA HIS A 114 5.27 13.46 -1.67
C HIS A 114 6.17 13.24 -0.45
N TRP A 115 5.62 12.70 0.63
CA TRP A 115 6.33 12.56 1.90
C TRP A 115 6.86 11.16 2.16
N LEU A 116 6.71 10.26 1.19
CA LEU A 116 7.06 8.87 1.37
C LEU A 116 8.57 8.68 1.54
N ARG A 117 8.95 7.99 2.62
CA ARG A 117 10.32 7.57 2.87
C ARG A 117 10.30 6.08 3.14
N THR A 118 10.93 5.33 2.26
CA THR A 118 11.04 3.89 2.42
C THR A 118 12.29 3.56 3.22
N ARG A 119 12.19 2.56 4.07
CA ARG A 119 13.35 2.04 4.76
C ARG A 119 14.13 1.17 3.78
N SER A 120 15.39 1.47 3.65
CA SER A 120 16.30 0.65 2.86
C SER A 120 16.97 -0.38 3.73
#